data_93bc36c18996938702df5b649ef0a8e3
#
_entry.id   93bc36c18996938702df5b649ef0a8e3
#
_cell.length_a   1.000
_cell.length_b   1.000
_cell.length_c   1.000
_cell.angle_alpha   90.00
_cell.angle_beta   90.00
_cell.angle_gamma   90.00
#
_symmetry.space_group_name_H-M   'P 1'
#
loop_
_entity.id
_entity.type
_entity.pdbx_description
1 polymer ?
#
loop_
_entity_poly.entity_id
_entity_poly.type
_entity_poly.pdbx_seq_one_letter_code
_entity_poly.pdbx_strand_id
1 'polypeptide(L)' 'VFRELDGAQEEDVDLDEFGDEIESWVIDELKRIGLDSAKSVLALNKEELVRRTDLEEETVKEIIKILKSEFDED' A
#
# COMPACT_ATOMS: atom_id res chain seq x y z
N VAL A 1 -29.62 4.09 -2.09
CA VAL A 1 -29.07 3.98 -2.12
C VAL A 1 -27.85 3.73 -2.22
N PHE A 2 -27.42 3.51 -2.32
CA PHE A 2 -26.43 3.40 -2.47
C PHE A 2 -25.49 3.91 -2.70
N ARG A 3 -25.31 4.42 -2.77
CA ARG A 3 -24.48 5.05 -3.25
C ARG A 3 -23.52 5.37 -2.48
N GLU A 4 -23.68 5.64 -1.64
CA GLU A 4 -22.82 6.06 -0.85
C GLU A 4 -21.74 5.32 -0.73
N LEU A 5 -21.86 4.30 -0.88
CA LEU A 5 -20.75 3.59 -0.71
C LEU A 5 -19.74 3.93 -1.56
N ASP A 6 -20.02 4.33 -2.60
CA ASP A 6 -18.96 4.56 -3.48
C ASP A 6 -18.08 5.57 -3.05
N GLY A 7 -18.48 6.52 -2.42
CA GLY A 7 -17.60 7.57 -2.08
C GLY A 7 -16.40 7.10 -1.38
N ALA A 8 -16.57 6.16 -0.54
CA ALA A 8 -15.47 5.79 0.27
C ALA A 8 -14.38 5.16 -0.49
N GLN A 9 -14.68 4.40 -1.47
CA GLN A 9 -13.63 3.74 -2.08
C GLN A 9 -12.81 4.53 -2.93
N GLU A 10 -13.19 5.66 -3.27
CA GLU A 10 -12.36 6.39 -4.13
C GLU A 10 -11.13 6.87 -3.55
N GLU A 11 -10.91 6.71 -2.28
CA GLU A 11 -9.72 7.23 -1.69
C GLU A 11 -8.49 6.39 -1.92
N ASP A 12 -8.59 5.34 -2.64
CA ASP A 12 -7.42 4.51 -2.87
C ASP A 12 -6.40 5.24 -3.75
N VAL A 13 -5.13 5.01 -3.51
CA VAL A 13 -4.06 5.67 -4.24
C VAL A 13 -3.16 4.62 -4.85
N ASP A 14 -2.75 4.82 -6.10
CA ASP A 14 -1.87 3.89 -6.75
C ASP A 14 -0.48 3.93 -6.15
N LEU A 15 0.19 2.81 -6.10
CA LEU A 15 1.53 2.77 -5.57
C LEU A 15 2.49 3.64 -6.35
N ASP A 16 2.22 3.84 -7.63
CA ASP A 16 3.09 4.68 -8.42
C ASP A 16 3.13 6.12 -7.91
N GLU A 17 2.09 6.53 -7.20
CA GLU A 17 2.08 7.88 -6.66
C GLU A 17 3.11 8.03 -5.55
N PHE A 18 3.58 6.94 -5.00
CA PHE A 18 4.56 7.01 -3.93
C PHE A 18 5.99 6.85 -4.43
N GLY A 19 6.20 7.07 -5.71
CA GLY A 19 7.53 6.89 -6.27
C GLY A 19 8.59 7.76 -5.63
N ASP A 20 8.20 8.87 -5.02
CA ASP A 20 9.17 9.72 -4.35
C ASP A 20 9.49 9.22 -2.95
N GLU A 21 8.63 8.40 -2.38
CA GLU A 21 8.84 7.95 -1.03
C GLU A 21 9.17 6.47 -0.95
N ILE A 22 8.73 5.69 -1.89
CA ILE A 22 9.00 4.27 -1.92
C ILE A 22 9.84 3.98 -3.15
N GLU A 23 10.89 3.22 -2.99
CA GLU A 23 11.77 2.94 -4.13
C GLU A 23 11.04 2.16 -5.18
N SER A 24 11.40 2.38 -6.42
CA SER A 24 10.66 1.76 -7.51
C SER A 24 10.74 0.25 -7.46
N TRP A 25 11.87 -0.32 -7.05
CA TRP A 25 11.99 -1.76 -7.03
C TRP A 25 11.06 -2.36 -5.97
N VAL A 26 10.77 -1.60 -4.93
CA VAL A 26 9.86 -2.04 -3.90
C VAL A 26 8.45 -2.03 -4.46
N ILE A 27 8.10 -0.99 -5.18
CA ILE A 27 6.79 -0.90 -5.80
C ILE A 27 6.61 -2.05 -6.79
N ASP A 28 7.66 -2.34 -7.55
CA ASP A 28 7.58 -3.45 -8.49
C ASP A 28 7.35 -4.76 -7.76
N GLU A 29 8.00 -4.93 -6.64
CA GLU A 29 7.86 -6.16 -5.88
C GLU A 29 6.43 -6.33 -5.39
N LEU A 30 5.82 -5.24 -4.95
CA LEU A 30 4.45 -5.31 -4.48
C LEU A 30 3.49 -5.58 -5.63
N LYS A 31 3.75 -4.99 -6.79
CA LYS A 31 2.90 -5.23 -7.92
C LYS A 31 2.98 -6.67 -8.40
N ARG A 32 4.16 -7.28 -8.22
CA ARG A 32 4.35 -8.62 -8.64
C ARG A 32 3.42 -9.57 -7.93
N ILE A 33 3.10 -9.34 -6.68
CA ILE A 33 2.24 -10.20 -5.94
C ILE A 33 0.78 -9.73 -6.01
N GLY A 34 0.48 -8.79 -6.90
CA GLY A 34 -0.89 -8.38 -7.12
C GLY A 34 -1.34 -7.15 -6.37
N LEU A 35 -0.43 -6.45 -5.73
CA LEU A 35 -0.78 -5.27 -4.97
C LEU A 35 -0.37 -4.04 -5.74
N ASP A 36 -1.33 -3.33 -6.29
CA ASP A 36 -0.98 -2.16 -7.09
C ASP A 36 -1.51 -0.87 -6.49
N SER A 37 -2.10 -0.90 -5.33
CA SER A 37 -2.59 0.33 -4.72
C SER A 37 -2.28 0.32 -3.23
N ALA A 38 -2.36 1.49 -2.63
CA ALA A 38 -2.05 1.62 -1.21
C ALA A 38 -2.98 0.80 -0.34
N LYS A 39 -4.25 0.81 -0.65
CA LYS A 39 -5.19 0.05 0.16
C LYS A 39 -4.97 -1.44 0.02
N SER A 40 -4.54 -1.88 -1.15
CA SER A 40 -4.26 -3.29 -1.35
C SER A 40 -3.16 -3.72 -0.39
N VAL A 41 -2.13 -2.90 -0.26
CA VAL A 41 -1.02 -3.22 0.62
C VAL A 41 -1.48 -3.17 2.07
N LEU A 42 -2.25 -2.16 2.42
CA LEU A 42 -2.68 -2.03 3.80
C LEU A 42 -3.71 -3.07 4.21
N ALA A 43 -4.29 -3.73 3.24
CA ALA A 43 -5.25 -4.79 3.53
C ALA A 43 -4.53 -6.02 4.11
N LEU A 44 -3.24 -6.13 3.87
CA LEU A 44 -2.46 -7.23 4.39
C LEU A 44 -1.68 -6.73 5.59
N ASN A 45 -1.39 -7.63 6.53
CA ASN A 45 -0.60 -7.17 7.65
C ASN A 45 0.87 -7.31 7.31
N LYS A 46 1.71 -6.83 8.20
CA LYS A 46 3.13 -6.80 7.95
C LYS A 46 3.70 -8.18 7.68
N GLU A 47 3.24 -9.15 8.42
CA GLU A 47 3.77 -10.48 8.25
C GLU A 47 3.45 -11.07 6.90
N GLU A 48 2.25 -10.79 6.40
CA GLU A 48 1.88 -11.28 5.10
C GLU A 48 2.75 -10.64 4.03
N LEU A 49 3.02 -9.36 4.17
CA LEU A 49 3.82 -8.67 3.18
C LEU A 49 5.24 -9.22 3.16
N VAL A 50 5.80 -9.46 4.33
CA VAL A 50 7.16 -10.00 4.39
C VAL A 50 7.18 -11.38 3.78
N ARG A 51 6.15 -12.17 4.02
CA ARG A 51 6.12 -13.51 3.53
C ARG A 51 5.91 -13.59 2.02
N ARG A 52 5.12 -12.72 1.47
CA ARG A 52 4.80 -12.77 0.06
C ARG A 52 5.81 -12.06 -0.82
N THR A 53 6.67 -11.24 -0.24
CA THR A 53 7.66 -10.52 -1.04
C THR A 53 9.03 -10.89 -0.53
N ASP A 54 10.05 -10.34 -1.17
CA ASP A 54 11.40 -10.56 -0.71
C ASP A 54 11.84 -9.38 0.15
N LEU A 55 10.91 -8.54 0.56
CA LEU A 55 11.25 -7.36 1.32
C LEU A 55 11.53 -7.72 2.76
N GLU A 56 12.36 -6.92 3.40
CA GLU A 56 12.66 -7.15 4.78
C GLU A 56 11.61 -6.51 5.66
N GLU A 57 11.52 -6.97 6.88
CA GLU A 57 10.52 -6.48 7.78
C GLU A 57 10.63 -4.98 7.96
N GLU A 58 11.83 -4.46 8.06
CA GLU A 58 11.99 -3.04 8.22
C GLU A 58 11.47 -2.27 7.03
N THR A 59 11.74 -2.76 5.86
CA THR A 59 11.27 -2.11 4.64
C THR A 59 9.74 -2.13 4.62
N VAL A 60 9.14 -3.24 4.99
CA VAL A 60 7.71 -3.36 5.00
C VAL A 60 7.11 -2.41 6.01
N LYS A 61 7.73 -2.27 7.16
CA LYS A 61 7.23 -1.37 8.17
C LYS A 61 7.24 0.07 7.66
N GLU A 62 8.28 0.44 6.96
CA GLU A 62 8.34 1.78 6.41
C GLU A 62 7.29 2.01 5.38
N ILE A 63 7.07 1.03 4.52
CA ILE A 63 6.06 1.16 3.49
C ILE A 63 4.69 1.35 4.14
N ILE A 64 4.38 0.54 5.12
CA ILE A 64 3.10 0.64 5.78
C ILE A 64 2.94 2.00 6.42
N LYS A 65 4.01 2.50 7.02
CA LYS A 65 3.95 3.79 7.66
C LYS A 65 3.68 4.89 6.65
N ILE A 66 4.36 4.84 5.52
CA ILE A 66 4.17 5.83 4.48
C ILE A 66 2.75 5.78 3.94
N LEU A 67 2.25 4.60 3.67
CA LEU A 67 0.92 4.47 3.11
C LEU A 67 -0.16 4.87 4.11
N LYS A 68 0.02 4.52 5.36
CA LYS A 68 -0.95 4.89 6.34
C LYS A 68 -0.98 6.38 6.52
N SER A 69 0.16 7.00 6.42
CA SER A 69 0.25 8.44 6.58
C SER A 69 -0.57 9.15 5.52
N GLU A 70 -0.67 8.56 4.36
CA GLU A 70 -1.42 9.18 3.29
C GLU A 70 -2.91 9.20 3.60
N PHE A 71 -3.42 8.18 4.25
CA PHE A 71 -4.83 8.12 4.57
C PHE A 71 -5.17 8.60 5.95
N ASP A 72 -4.18 8.73 6.81
CA ASP A 72 -4.41 9.15 8.18
C ASP A 72 -4.39 10.62 8.23
N GLU A 73 -5.47 11.26 8.39
CA GLU A 73 -5.47 12.62 8.33
C GLU A 73 -5.27 13.24 9.57
N ASP A 74 -5.20 12.64 10.56
CA ASP A 74 -5.02 13.26 11.76
C ASP A 74 -3.98 13.31 12.30
#